data_e50e7b4536c353e45cd818337b23c909
#
_entry.id   e50e7b4536c353e45cd818337b23c909
#
_cell.length_a   1.000
_cell.length_b   1.000
_cell.length_c   1.000
_cell.angle_alpha   90.00
_cell.angle_beta   90.00
_cell.angle_gamma   90.00
#
_symmetry.space_group_name_H-M   'P 1'
#
loop_
_entity.id
_entity.type
_entity.pdbx_description
1 polymer ?
#
loop_
_entity_poly.entity_id
_entity_poly.type
_entity_poly.pdbx_seq_one_letter_code
_entity_poly.pdbx_strand_id
1 'polypeptide(L)'
;MAKQKTYIAIDLKSFYASVECKERNRDPLTTNLVVADKSRTEKTICLAVSPSLKSYGIPGRPRLFEVVQKVKEANNTRRWKALNRTFTGSSDDSTELNANPALEIDYIVAPPRMAYYLEYSTKIYSVYLKYIAPEDIFPYSIDEVFIDATNYLNTYQMTARELAMTMIQDVLKTTGITATAGIGTNMYLCKIAMDIVAKHIEPDKDGVRIAELDEMSYRRQLWNHRPLTDFWRVGKGYAKKLEEHGLFTMGDIARCSIGKSNELYNEELLYKLFGINAELLIDHAWGYEPCTMEQVKAYKPETNSVCSGQVLHCPYDYEKAKLIVKEMTDQMVLDLVDKGLVTDQLVLTIGYDIENLSNPNLKYQYKGEVTIDRYGRKVPKHAHGTANLEKKTSSTRLITKSVMDLYDRIVDEHLLVRRITITANKLVDEKSVKQEDEYQQLDLFTDYEAQRKKQAEEEEKLERERRMQEAMLSIKKKFGKNAVLKGMNLEEGATAKDRNEQIGGHKA
;
A
#
# COMPACT_ATOMS: atom_id res chain seq x y z
N MET A 1 16.92 -7.53 -36.37
CA MET A 1 17.00 -6.63 -35.20
C MET A 1 15.73 -6.84 -34.39
N ALA A 2 15.81 -7.05 -33.08
CA ALA A 2 14.63 -7.09 -32.23
C ALA A 2 13.92 -5.73 -32.31
N LYS A 3 12.60 -5.74 -32.48
CA LYS A 3 11.78 -4.51 -32.52
C LYS A 3 11.95 -3.78 -31.19
N GLN A 4 12.31 -2.49 -31.23
CA GLN A 4 12.42 -1.68 -30.02
C GLN A 4 11.06 -1.65 -29.31
N LYS A 5 11.07 -2.00 -28.02
CA LYS A 5 9.85 -1.98 -27.18
C LYS A 5 9.47 -0.54 -26.88
N THR A 6 8.17 -0.32 -26.70
CA THR A 6 7.61 0.96 -26.26
C THR A 6 6.58 0.72 -25.19
N TYR A 7 6.83 1.23 -23.99
CA TYR A 7 5.94 1.15 -22.85
C TYR A 7 5.37 2.51 -22.51
N ILE A 8 4.11 2.52 -22.07
CA ILE A 8 3.42 3.71 -21.57
C ILE A 8 3.00 3.44 -20.14
N ALA A 9 3.35 4.32 -19.21
CA ALA A 9 2.79 4.36 -17.86
C ALA A 9 1.77 5.51 -17.79
N ILE A 10 0.61 5.28 -17.20
CA ILE A 10 -0.43 6.32 -17.00
C ILE A 10 -0.83 6.32 -15.53
N ASP A 11 -0.83 7.51 -14.91
CA ASP A 11 -1.23 7.78 -13.51
C ASP A 11 -2.34 8.83 -13.48
N LEU A 12 -3.45 8.49 -12.79
CA LEU A 12 -4.62 9.37 -12.67
C LEU A 12 -4.35 10.48 -11.65
N LYS A 13 -4.52 11.72 -12.07
CA LYS A 13 -4.12 12.86 -11.25
C LYS A 13 -4.95 13.00 -9.97
N SER A 14 -4.28 12.81 -8.81
CA SER A 14 -4.91 12.90 -7.48
C SER A 14 -6.22 12.11 -7.39
N PHE A 15 -6.23 10.88 -7.87
CA PHE A 15 -7.38 10.07 -8.23
C PHE A 15 -8.57 10.16 -7.26
N TYR A 16 -8.40 9.81 -5.98
CA TYR A 16 -9.51 9.85 -5.02
C TYR A 16 -10.08 11.26 -4.84
N ALA A 17 -9.22 12.29 -4.80
CA ALA A 17 -9.68 13.66 -4.70
C ALA A 17 -10.44 14.10 -5.96
N SER A 18 -9.96 13.67 -7.14
CA SER A 18 -10.62 13.96 -8.41
C SER A 18 -12.00 13.31 -8.51
N VAL A 19 -12.14 12.05 -8.07
CA VAL A 19 -13.44 11.37 -7.98
C VAL A 19 -14.39 12.15 -7.06
N GLU A 20 -13.92 12.56 -5.88
CA GLU A 20 -14.75 13.31 -4.93
C GLU A 20 -15.14 14.71 -5.44
N CYS A 21 -14.28 15.38 -6.21
CA CYS A 21 -14.64 16.64 -6.88
C CYS A 21 -15.73 16.41 -7.93
N LYS A 22 -15.59 15.39 -8.79
CA LYS A 22 -16.58 15.10 -9.86
C LYS A 22 -17.95 14.78 -9.29
N GLU A 23 -18.01 14.00 -8.22
CA GLU A 23 -19.26 13.69 -7.52
C GLU A 23 -19.99 14.89 -6.93
N ARG A 24 -19.25 15.96 -6.67
CA ARG A 24 -19.79 17.24 -6.17
C ARG A 24 -19.99 18.27 -7.27
N ASN A 25 -19.88 17.86 -8.53
CA ASN A 25 -19.92 18.75 -9.70
C ASN A 25 -18.89 19.90 -9.61
N ARG A 26 -17.71 19.59 -9.07
CA ARG A 26 -16.57 20.51 -8.95
C ARG A 26 -15.47 20.12 -9.93
N ASP A 27 -14.64 21.11 -10.32
CA ASP A 27 -13.47 20.87 -11.14
C ASP A 27 -12.33 20.28 -10.29
N PRO A 28 -11.80 19.07 -10.61
CA PRO A 28 -10.69 18.47 -9.89
C PRO A 28 -9.40 19.29 -9.90
N LEU A 29 -9.20 20.15 -10.89
CA LEU A 29 -7.97 20.92 -11.03
C LEU A 29 -7.97 22.21 -10.20
N THR A 30 -9.15 22.82 -9.98
CA THR A 30 -9.29 24.11 -9.29
C THR A 30 -9.80 24.01 -7.86
N THR A 31 -10.52 22.93 -7.53
CA THR A 31 -11.14 22.77 -6.22
C THR A 31 -10.14 22.33 -5.15
N ASN A 32 -10.12 23.01 -4.01
CA ASN A 32 -9.39 22.62 -2.83
C ASN A 32 -10.14 21.50 -2.10
N LEU A 33 -9.63 20.28 -2.17
CA LEU A 33 -10.26 19.13 -1.54
C LEU A 33 -9.21 18.14 -1.01
N VAL A 34 -9.52 17.57 0.16
CA VAL A 34 -8.76 16.47 0.76
C VAL A 34 -9.69 15.31 1.08
N VAL A 35 -9.22 14.09 0.84
CA VAL A 35 -9.95 12.86 1.22
C VAL A 35 -9.41 12.36 2.55
N ALA A 36 -10.23 12.50 3.60
CA ALA A 36 -9.86 12.09 4.96
C ALA A 36 -11.09 11.75 5.81
N ASP A 37 -10.92 10.80 6.73
CA ASP A 37 -11.98 10.43 7.68
C ASP A 37 -11.97 11.34 8.90
N LYS A 38 -12.84 12.33 8.93
CA LYS A 38 -13.03 13.26 10.08
C LYS A 38 -13.55 12.58 11.35
N SER A 39 -14.14 11.39 11.26
CA SER A 39 -14.59 10.65 12.45
C SER A 39 -13.41 10.11 13.27
N ARG A 40 -12.22 10.04 12.64
CA ARG A 40 -10.94 9.77 13.32
C ARG A 40 -10.33 11.09 13.84
N THR A 41 -9.24 10.98 14.57
CA THR A 41 -8.52 12.17 15.07
C THR A 41 -7.88 12.96 13.92
N GLU A 42 -7.53 14.24 14.16
CA GLU A 42 -6.75 15.06 13.21
C GLU A 42 -5.39 14.44 12.81
N LYS A 43 -4.94 13.40 13.51
CA LYS A 43 -3.75 12.61 13.16
C LYS A 43 -4.02 11.60 12.05
N THR A 44 -5.27 11.51 11.53
CA THR A 44 -5.61 10.62 10.41
C THR A 44 -4.79 10.98 9.17
N ILE A 45 -4.42 9.94 8.39
CA ILE A 45 -3.73 10.15 7.12
C ILE A 45 -4.77 10.48 6.07
N CYS A 46 -4.53 11.54 5.31
CA CYS A 46 -5.31 11.86 4.14
C CYS A 46 -4.94 10.91 2.99
N LEU A 47 -5.94 10.34 2.33
CA LEU A 47 -5.73 9.42 1.21
C LEU A 47 -5.29 10.15 -0.06
N ALA A 48 -5.84 11.33 -0.29
CA ALA A 48 -5.50 12.17 -1.43
C ALA A 48 -5.72 13.64 -1.12
N VAL A 49 -5.01 14.47 -1.87
CA VAL A 49 -5.12 15.94 -1.87
C VAL A 49 -5.26 16.39 -3.30
N SER A 50 -6.18 17.31 -3.58
CA SER A 50 -6.39 17.86 -4.92
C SER A 50 -5.17 18.64 -5.43
N PRO A 51 -4.99 18.78 -6.76
CA PRO A 51 -3.90 19.54 -7.33
C PRO A 51 -3.86 20.99 -6.83
N SER A 52 -5.00 21.64 -6.76
CA SER A 52 -5.13 23.01 -6.26
C SER A 52 -4.64 23.13 -4.80
N LEU A 53 -5.05 22.24 -3.94
CA LEU A 53 -4.65 22.27 -2.53
C LEU A 53 -3.17 21.92 -2.34
N LYS A 54 -2.60 21.06 -3.20
CA LYS A 54 -1.14 20.78 -3.22
C LYS A 54 -0.29 22.01 -3.56
N SER A 55 -0.81 22.98 -4.32
CA SER A 55 -0.09 24.20 -4.66
C SER A 55 0.32 25.05 -3.45
N TYR A 56 -0.33 24.84 -2.30
CA TYR A 56 0.02 25.46 -1.01
C TYR A 56 1.11 24.70 -0.23
N GLY A 57 1.85 23.79 -0.90
CA GLY A 57 2.93 23.02 -0.27
C GLY A 57 2.45 21.85 0.60
N ILE A 58 1.23 21.39 0.38
CA ILE A 58 0.67 20.23 1.07
C ILE A 58 1.08 18.96 0.32
N PRO A 59 1.72 17.96 0.98
CA PRO A 59 2.14 16.73 0.32
C PRO A 59 0.96 15.86 -0.11
N GLY A 60 1.19 14.86 -0.94
CA GLY A 60 0.13 14.00 -1.50
C GLY A 60 -0.61 13.15 -0.45
N ARG A 61 0.07 12.77 0.66
CA ARG A 61 -0.47 11.98 1.76
C ARG A 61 -0.14 12.59 3.13
N PRO A 62 -0.62 13.81 3.43
CA PRO A 62 -0.39 14.47 4.70
C PRO A 62 -1.25 13.83 5.81
N ARG A 63 -0.97 14.18 7.05
CA ARG A 63 -1.97 14.06 8.11
C ARG A 63 -2.92 15.25 8.07
N LEU A 64 -4.15 15.06 8.54
CA LEU A 64 -5.16 16.11 8.46
C LEU A 64 -4.73 17.42 9.20
N PHE A 65 -4.04 17.30 10.34
CA PHE A 65 -3.51 18.47 11.06
C PHE A 65 -2.46 19.24 10.23
N GLU A 66 -1.68 18.57 9.39
CA GLU A 66 -0.70 19.23 8.51
C GLU A 66 -1.40 20.04 7.42
N VAL A 67 -2.54 19.54 6.91
CA VAL A 67 -3.39 20.30 5.99
C VAL A 67 -3.91 21.56 6.66
N VAL A 68 -4.47 21.44 7.88
CA VAL A 68 -4.97 22.57 8.69
C VAL A 68 -3.87 23.62 8.89
N GLN A 69 -2.67 23.17 9.28
CA GLN A 69 -1.54 24.06 9.52
C GLN A 69 -1.11 24.78 8.24
N LYS A 70 -0.96 24.06 7.12
CA LYS A 70 -0.50 24.63 5.84
C LYS A 70 -1.52 25.62 5.26
N VAL A 71 -2.81 25.33 5.34
CA VAL A 71 -3.86 26.27 4.94
C VAL A 71 -3.83 27.51 5.81
N LYS A 72 -3.65 27.39 7.13
CA LYS A 72 -3.49 28.53 8.04
C LYS A 72 -2.27 29.38 7.69
N GLU A 73 -1.13 28.79 7.39
CA GLU A 73 0.10 29.49 6.94
C GLU A 73 -0.17 30.24 5.63
N ALA A 74 -0.80 29.59 4.65
CA ALA A 74 -1.16 30.21 3.37
C ALA A 74 -2.16 31.38 3.56
N ASN A 75 -3.16 31.21 4.42
CA ASN A 75 -4.11 32.27 4.75
C ASN A 75 -3.45 33.43 5.49
N ASN A 76 -2.50 33.21 6.37
CA ASN A 76 -1.73 34.28 7.00
C ASN A 76 -0.98 35.10 5.95
N THR A 77 -0.30 34.45 5.01
CA THR A 77 0.39 35.14 3.89
C THR A 77 -0.60 35.91 3.01
N ARG A 78 -1.76 35.31 2.71
CA ARG A 78 -2.81 35.88 1.88
C ARG A 78 -3.45 37.12 2.53
N ARG A 79 -3.65 37.11 3.84
CA ARG A 79 -4.24 38.23 4.62
C ARG A 79 -3.44 39.51 4.44
N TRP A 80 -2.11 39.45 4.29
CA TRP A 80 -1.29 40.62 3.99
C TRP A 80 -1.59 41.30 2.66
N LYS A 81 -2.18 40.57 1.70
CA LYS A 81 -2.59 41.07 0.38
C LYS A 81 -4.02 41.57 0.36
N ALA A 82 -4.84 41.24 1.37
CA ALA A 82 -6.23 41.70 1.48
C ALA A 82 -6.31 43.13 1.96
N LEU A 83 -7.29 43.87 1.45
CA LEU A 83 -7.56 45.25 1.86
C LEU A 83 -7.85 45.28 3.38
N ASN A 84 -7.23 46.20 4.11
CA ASN A 84 -7.31 46.30 5.57
C ASN A 84 -6.93 45.00 6.32
N ARG A 85 -6.25 44.08 5.69
CA ARG A 85 -5.84 42.75 6.24
C ARG A 85 -7.03 41.92 6.76
N THR A 86 -8.20 42.11 6.14
CA THR A 86 -9.45 41.44 6.54
C THR A 86 -9.99 40.66 5.33
N PHE A 87 -10.41 39.42 5.54
CA PHE A 87 -11.12 38.67 4.53
C PHE A 87 -12.60 39.08 4.47
N THR A 88 -13.16 39.10 3.26
CA THR A 88 -14.56 39.41 2.98
C THR A 88 -15.43 38.17 2.79
N GLY A 89 -14.81 36.98 2.71
CA GLY A 89 -15.44 35.70 2.54
C GLY A 89 -14.38 34.59 2.42
N SER A 90 -14.79 33.39 2.03
CA SER A 90 -13.91 32.25 1.74
C SER A 90 -14.29 31.56 0.44
N SER A 91 -13.35 30.83 -0.17
CA SER A 91 -13.62 29.99 -1.33
C SER A 91 -12.74 28.72 -1.31
N ASP A 92 -13.31 27.65 -1.82
CA ASP A 92 -12.63 26.38 -2.07
C ASP A 92 -12.17 26.25 -3.54
N ASP A 93 -12.33 27.29 -4.36
CA ASP A 93 -11.94 27.31 -5.77
C ASP A 93 -10.72 28.22 -6.00
N SER A 94 -9.65 27.67 -6.58
CA SER A 94 -8.41 28.42 -6.84
C SER A 94 -8.58 29.54 -7.87
N THR A 95 -9.55 29.43 -8.78
CA THR A 95 -9.83 30.47 -9.78
C THR A 95 -10.40 31.70 -9.09
N GLU A 96 -11.39 31.51 -8.20
CA GLU A 96 -11.95 32.60 -7.39
C GLU A 96 -10.91 33.21 -6.44
N LEU A 97 -10.12 32.33 -5.80
CA LEU A 97 -9.06 32.75 -4.91
C LEU A 97 -7.97 33.59 -5.63
N ASN A 98 -7.64 33.25 -6.87
CA ASN A 98 -6.68 34.00 -7.66
C ASN A 98 -7.25 35.33 -8.14
N ALA A 99 -8.53 35.36 -8.47
CA ALA A 99 -9.22 36.59 -8.90
C ALA A 99 -9.44 37.58 -7.73
N ASN A 100 -9.63 37.09 -6.50
CA ASN A 100 -9.93 37.96 -5.35
C ASN A 100 -9.03 37.63 -4.13
N PRO A 101 -7.98 38.45 -3.88
CA PRO A 101 -7.11 38.26 -2.70
C PRO A 101 -7.80 38.43 -1.35
N ALA A 102 -8.99 39.04 -1.30
CA ALA A 102 -9.78 39.24 -0.05
C ALA A 102 -10.57 37.98 0.37
N LEU A 103 -10.52 36.89 -0.41
CA LEU A 103 -11.12 35.62 -0.01
C LEU A 103 -10.12 34.77 0.78
N GLU A 104 -10.59 34.18 1.88
CA GLU A 104 -9.87 33.17 2.65
C GLU A 104 -9.86 31.82 1.91
N ILE A 105 -8.74 31.11 1.95
CA ILE A 105 -8.66 29.75 1.43
C ILE A 105 -9.47 28.83 2.33
N ASP A 106 -10.48 28.19 1.75
CA ASP A 106 -11.23 27.09 2.35
C ASP A 106 -10.99 25.80 1.56
N TYR A 107 -11.41 24.67 2.11
CA TYR A 107 -11.27 23.37 1.45
C TYR A 107 -12.31 22.35 1.94
N ILE A 108 -12.66 21.44 1.07
CA ILE A 108 -13.59 20.35 1.33
C ILE A 108 -12.83 19.17 1.95
N VAL A 109 -13.34 18.59 3.03
CA VAL A 109 -12.87 17.30 3.55
C VAL A 109 -13.90 16.24 3.21
N ALA A 110 -13.61 15.40 2.22
CA ALA A 110 -14.45 14.31 1.77
C ALA A 110 -14.13 13.02 2.54
N PRO A 111 -15.12 12.28 3.04
CA PRO A 111 -14.88 10.97 3.63
C PRO A 111 -14.44 9.97 2.55
N PRO A 112 -13.57 9.00 2.88
CA PRO A 112 -13.19 7.94 1.95
C PRO A 112 -14.39 7.07 1.54
N ARG A 113 -14.43 6.65 0.27
CA ARG A 113 -15.42 5.72 -0.32
C ARG A 113 -14.69 4.71 -1.21
N MET A 114 -13.97 3.78 -0.58
CA MET A 114 -13.03 2.90 -1.30
C MET A 114 -13.69 2.01 -2.36
N ALA A 115 -14.89 1.49 -2.08
CA ALA A 115 -15.65 0.70 -3.06
C ALA A 115 -15.95 1.53 -4.32
N TYR A 116 -16.34 2.77 -4.12
CA TYR A 116 -16.65 3.69 -5.21
C TYR A 116 -15.41 4.05 -6.04
N TYR A 117 -14.26 4.20 -5.41
CA TYR A 117 -13.00 4.42 -6.14
C TYR A 117 -12.60 3.20 -6.98
N LEU A 118 -12.88 1.98 -6.49
CA LEU A 118 -12.69 0.75 -7.28
C LEU A 118 -13.61 0.71 -8.50
N GLU A 119 -14.87 1.14 -8.38
CA GLU A 119 -15.80 1.23 -9.52
C GLU A 119 -15.28 2.22 -10.57
N TYR A 120 -14.82 3.41 -10.15
CA TYR A 120 -14.22 4.38 -11.07
C TYR A 120 -12.95 3.83 -11.74
N SER A 121 -12.07 3.17 -11.00
CA SER A 121 -10.87 2.52 -11.53
C SER A 121 -11.22 1.47 -12.57
N THR A 122 -12.22 0.62 -12.30
CA THR A 122 -12.72 -0.39 -13.25
C THR A 122 -13.30 0.26 -14.51
N LYS A 123 -14.06 1.35 -14.36
CA LYS A 123 -14.60 2.12 -15.48
C LYS A 123 -13.48 2.69 -16.35
N ILE A 124 -12.44 3.24 -15.75
CA ILE A 124 -11.28 3.77 -16.47
C ILE A 124 -10.48 2.66 -17.15
N TYR A 125 -10.28 1.53 -16.47
CA TYR A 125 -9.64 0.35 -17.08
C TYR A 125 -10.40 -0.12 -18.33
N SER A 126 -11.74 -0.09 -18.31
CA SER A 126 -12.58 -0.40 -19.48
C SER A 126 -12.37 0.58 -20.65
N VAL A 127 -11.94 1.82 -20.36
CA VAL A 127 -11.56 2.76 -21.43
C VAL A 127 -10.27 2.32 -22.11
N TYR A 128 -9.25 1.93 -21.33
CA TYR A 128 -7.98 1.44 -21.89
C TYR A 128 -8.18 0.19 -22.76
N LEU A 129 -9.10 -0.69 -22.37
CA LEU A 129 -9.43 -1.92 -23.13
C LEU A 129 -10.04 -1.64 -24.52
N LYS A 130 -10.48 -0.43 -24.83
CA LYS A 130 -10.90 -0.06 -26.20
C LYS A 130 -9.71 0.03 -27.16
N TYR A 131 -8.50 0.25 -26.64
CA TYR A 131 -7.30 0.53 -27.41
C TYR A 131 -6.27 -0.59 -27.32
N ILE A 132 -6.18 -1.25 -26.17
CA ILE A 132 -5.12 -2.19 -25.81
C ILE A 132 -5.74 -3.49 -25.28
N ALA A 133 -5.23 -4.62 -25.70
CA ALA A 133 -5.67 -5.92 -25.20
C ALA A 133 -5.28 -6.12 -23.72
N PRO A 134 -6.06 -6.88 -22.95
CA PRO A 134 -5.79 -7.11 -21.52
C PRO A 134 -4.39 -7.70 -21.25
N GLU A 135 -3.85 -8.47 -22.20
CA GLU A 135 -2.54 -9.11 -22.12
C GLU A 135 -1.41 -8.08 -22.05
N ASP A 136 -1.59 -6.92 -22.68
CA ASP A 136 -0.60 -5.85 -22.79
C ASP A 136 -0.84 -4.70 -21.81
N ILE A 137 -1.79 -4.85 -20.86
CA ILE A 137 -2.03 -3.89 -19.76
C ILE A 137 -1.76 -4.57 -18.41
N PHE A 138 -0.99 -3.91 -17.56
CA PHE A 138 -0.76 -4.30 -16.17
C PHE A 138 -1.22 -3.19 -15.23
N PRO A 139 -2.35 -3.39 -14.49
CA PRO A 139 -2.75 -2.48 -13.41
C PRO A 139 -1.75 -2.57 -12.27
N TYR A 140 -0.94 -1.52 -12.13
CA TYR A 140 0.08 -1.43 -11.07
C TYR A 140 -0.53 -1.03 -9.72
N SER A 141 -1.53 -0.15 -9.78
CA SER A 141 -2.33 0.27 -8.63
C SER A 141 -3.78 0.56 -9.04
N ILE A 142 -4.57 1.12 -8.13
CA ILE A 142 -5.95 1.53 -8.42
C ILE A 142 -6.03 2.71 -9.42
N ASP A 143 -4.96 3.48 -9.54
CA ASP A 143 -4.87 4.72 -10.33
C ASP A 143 -3.72 4.72 -11.35
N GLU A 144 -2.96 3.62 -11.44
CA GLU A 144 -1.80 3.53 -12.30
C GLU A 144 -1.76 2.24 -13.11
N VAL A 145 -1.43 2.34 -14.39
CA VAL A 145 -1.27 1.21 -15.31
C VAL A 145 0.04 1.30 -16.10
N PHE A 146 0.61 0.12 -16.42
CA PHE A 146 1.62 -0.03 -17.46
C PHE A 146 1.00 -0.67 -18.70
N ILE A 147 1.43 -0.24 -19.87
CA ILE A 147 0.95 -0.68 -21.17
C ILE A 147 2.14 -0.99 -22.07
N ASP A 148 2.20 -2.19 -22.67
CA ASP A 148 3.10 -2.47 -23.81
C ASP A 148 2.43 -1.99 -25.10
N ALA A 149 2.81 -0.81 -25.56
CA ALA A 149 2.25 -0.19 -26.75
C ALA A 149 2.92 -0.64 -28.06
N THR A 150 3.97 -1.47 -28.00
CA THR A 150 4.88 -1.80 -29.10
C THR A 150 4.17 -2.20 -30.39
N ASN A 151 3.14 -3.03 -30.32
CA ASN A 151 2.47 -3.55 -31.49
C ASN A 151 1.32 -2.66 -31.98
N TYR A 152 0.83 -1.77 -31.12
CA TYR A 152 -0.35 -0.94 -31.40
C TYR A 152 -0.02 0.31 -32.19
N LEU A 153 1.21 0.85 -32.06
CA LEU A 153 1.63 2.08 -32.76
C LEU A 153 1.49 1.95 -34.28
N ASN A 154 1.92 0.83 -34.85
CA ASN A 154 1.76 0.58 -36.27
C ASN A 154 0.30 0.30 -36.66
N THR A 155 -0.45 -0.39 -35.82
CA THR A 155 -1.85 -0.72 -36.06
C THR A 155 -2.71 0.55 -36.13
N TYR A 156 -2.48 1.49 -35.22
CA TYR A 156 -3.22 2.75 -35.18
C TYR A 156 -2.59 3.86 -36.02
N GLN A 157 -1.39 3.64 -36.59
CA GLN A 157 -0.63 4.67 -37.31
C GLN A 157 -0.40 5.92 -36.42
N MET A 158 -0.09 5.71 -35.14
CA MET A 158 0.10 6.74 -34.12
C MET A 158 1.49 6.61 -33.49
N THR A 159 2.02 7.74 -33.05
CA THR A 159 3.13 7.77 -32.11
C THR A 159 2.67 7.33 -30.72
N ALA A 160 3.59 6.94 -29.84
CA ALA A 160 3.26 6.58 -28.47
C ALA A 160 2.62 7.75 -27.70
N ARG A 161 3.04 8.98 -27.98
CA ARG A 161 2.47 10.20 -27.39
C ARG A 161 1.03 10.43 -27.85
N GLU A 162 0.73 10.26 -29.13
CA GLU A 162 -0.64 10.37 -29.66
C GLU A 162 -1.57 9.31 -29.10
N LEU A 163 -1.09 8.06 -28.98
CA LEU A 163 -1.86 6.98 -28.37
C LEU A 163 -2.14 7.25 -26.91
N ALA A 164 -1.12 7.66 -26.13
CA ALA A 164 -1.30 8.00 -24.72
C ALA A 164 -2.28 9.17 -24.56
N MET A 165 -2.14 10.23 -25.36
CA MET A 165 -3.04 11.38 -25.36
C MET A 165 -4.49 10.96 -25.68
N THR A 166 -4.69 10.12 -26.69
CA THR A 166 -6.01 9.62 -27.09
C THR A 166 -6.69 8.87 -25.94
N MET A 167 -5.96 7.97 -25.28
CA MET A 167 -6.48 7.23 -24.12
C MET A 167 -6.82 8.16 -22.94
N ILE A 168 -5.95 9.12 -22.63
CA ILE A 168 -6.17 10.08 -21.54
C ILE A 168 -7.38 10.98 -21.83
N GLN A 169 -7.53 11.43 -23.06
CA GLN A 169 -8.66 12.25 -23.50
C GLN A 169 -10.00 11.47 -23.41
N ASP A 170 -10.02 10.17 -23.76
CA ASP A 170 -11.21 9.33 -23.61
C ASP A 170 -11.53 9.10 -22.10
N VAL A 171 -10.51 8.90 -21.26
CA VAL A 171 -10.69 8.86 -19.80
C VAL A 171 -11.28 10.16 -19.28
N LEU A 172 -10.72 11.30 -19.68
CA LEU A 172 -11.20 12.64 -19.29
C LEU A 172 -12.66 12.86 -19.73
N LYS A 173 -12.99 12.53 -20.97
CA LYS A 173 -14.35 12.63 -21.50
C LYS A 173 -15.33 11.73 -20.74
N THR A 174 -14.90 10.52 -20.39
CA THR A 174 -15.75 9.51 -19.74
C THR A 174 -15.96 9.76 -18.26
N THR A 175 -14.96 10.30 -17.56
CA THR A 175 -14.94 10.41 -16.09
C THR A 175 -14.70 11.82 -15.57
N GLY A 176 -14.24 12.74 -16.42
CA GLY A 176 -13.81 14.08 -16.02
C GLY A 176 -12.49 14.10 -15.21
N ILE A 177 -11.72 13.01 -15.25
CA ILE A 177 -10.44 12.87 -14.54
C ILE A 177 -9.32 12.88 -15.57
N THR A 178 -8.32 13.73 -15.34
CA THR A 178 -7.11 13.81 -16.18
C THR A 178 -6.01 12.89 -15.65
N ALA A 179 -4.96 12.67 -16.46
CA ALA A 179 -3.85 11.82 -16.12
C ALA A 179 -2.50 12.41 -16.54
N THR A 180 -1.44 11.83 -16.00
CA THR A 180 -0.06 12.05 -16.43
C THR A 180 0.45 10.76 -17.07
N ALA A 181 1.24 10.85 -18.13
CA ALA A 181 1.85 9.70 -18.77
C ALA A 181 3.37 9.82 -18.90
N GLY A 182 4.01 8.67 -18.87
CA GLY A 182 5.42 8.52 -19.23
C GLY A 182 5.56 7.45 -20.30
N ILE A 183 6.43 7.70 -21.26
CA ILE A 183 6.75 6.81 -22.37
C ILE A 183 8.22 6.40 -22.24
N GLY A 184 8.53 5.14 -22.46
CA GLY A 184 9.90 4.65 -22.37
C GLY A 184 10.13 3.38 -23.18
N THR A 185 11.41 3.07 -23.42
CA THR A 185 11.86 1.87 -24.11
C THR A 185 11.74 0.62 -23.23
N ASN A 186 11.51 0.78 -21.94
CA ASN A 186 11.24 -0.25 -20.95
C ASN A 186 10.31 0.26 -19.86
N MET A 187 9.84 -0.64 -18.95
CA MET A 187 8.90 -0.28 -17.89
C MET A 187 9.51 0.67 -16.85
N TYR A 188 10.80 0.59 -16.58
CA TYR A 188 11.45 1.53 -15.68
C TYR A 188 11.47 2.94 -16.25
N LEU A 189 11.89 3.10 -17.48
CA LEU A 189 12.00 4.40 -18.12
C LEU A 189 10.65 5.10 -18.32
N CYS A 190 9.59 4.37 -18.69
CA CYS A 190 8.25 4.98 -18.76
C CYS A 190 7.75 5.43 -17.39
N LYS A 191 8.02 4.67 -16.33
CA LYS A 191 7.68 5.07 -14.96
C LYS A 191 8.46 6.31 -14.52
N ILE A 192 9.77 6.36 -14.77
CA ILE A 192 10.62 7.52 -14.42
C ILE A 192 10.25 8.75 -15.24
N ALA A 193 9.93 8.57 -16.51
CA ALA A 193 9.41 9.67 -17.35
C ALA A 193 8.14 10.27 -16.74
N MET A 194 7.22 9.45 -16.29
CA MET A 194 5.97 9.86 -15.66
C MET A 194 6.19 10.53 -14.30
N ASP A 195 6.98 9.90 -13.41
CA ASP A 195 7.11 10.33 -12.01
C ASP A 195 8.03 11.53 -11.81
N ILE A 196 9.08 11.66 -12.63
CA ILE A 196 10.06 12.71 -12.46
C ILE A 196 9.91 13.76 -13.55
N VAL A 197 10.04 13.39 -14.84
CA VAL A 197 10.12 14.37 -15.93
C VAL A 197 8.76 15.04 -16.15
N ALA A 198 7.67 14.27 -16.27
CA ALA A 198 6.36 14.82 -16.56
C ALA A 198 5.84 15.78 -15.46
N LYS A 199 6.27 15.61 -14.22
CA LYS A 199 5.90 16.52 -13.11
C LYS A 199 6.44 17.94 -13.30
N HIS A 200 7.52 18.12 -14.06
CA HIS A 200 8.18 19.40 -14.29
C HIS A 200 7.82 20.00 -15.66
N ILE A 201 7.00 19.33 -16.47
CA ILE A 201 6.47 19.84 -17.72
C ILE A 201 5.19 20.62 -17.43
N GLU A 202 5.03 21.78 -18.11
CA GLU A 202 3.77 22.52 -18.06
C GLU A 202 2.63 21.65 -18.59
N PRO A 203 1.48 21.62 -17.91
CA PRO A 203 0.33 20.88 -18.39
C PRO A 203 -0.26 21.53 -19.64
N ASP A 204 -0.92 20.74 -20.49
CA ASP A 204 -1.78 21.30 -21.51
C ASP A 204 -3.08 21.91 -20.92
N LYS A 205 -3.98 22.39 -21.78
CA LYS A 205 -5.26 23.01 -21.39
C LYS A 205 -6.16 22.07 -20.55
N ASP A 206 -5.99 20.77 -20.71
CA ASP A 206 -6.76 19.71 -20.00
C ASP A 206 -6.02 19.15 -18.80
N GLY A 207 -4.88 19.77 -18.43
CA GLY A 207 -4.04 19.37 -17.31
C GLY A 207 -3.19 18.13 -17.58
N VAL A 208 -3.09 17.66 -18.83
CA VAL A 208 -2.31 16.47 -19.22
C VAL A 208 -0.83 16.80 -19.30
N ARG A 209 -0.01 15.87 -18.84
CA ARG A 209 1.46 15.93 -18.93
C ARG A 209 1.99 14.61 -19.47
N ILE A 210 2.80 14.66 -20.52
CA ILE A 210 3.41 13.46 -21.12
C ILE A 210 4.90 13.71 -21.30
N ALA A 211 5.73 12.79 -20.77
CA ALA A 211 7.18 12.81 -20.93
C ALA A 211 7.66 11.51 -21.59
N GLU A 212 8.81 11.56 -22.24
CA GLU A 212 9.42 10.43 -22.95
C GLU A 212 10.88 10.29 -22.56
N LEU A 213 11.34 9.07 -22.31
CA LEU A 213 12.73 8.74 -22.03
C LEU A 213 13.16 7.48 -22.78
N ASP A 214 14.34 7.57 -23.38
CA ASP A 214 15.19 6.44 -23.72
C ASP A 214 16.39 6.37 -22.76
N GLU A 215 17.23 5.35 -22.86
CA GLU A 215 18.39 5.17 -21.98
C GLU A 215 19.36 6.36 -22.03
N MET A 216 19.55 6.95 -23.20
CA MET A 216 20.50 8.06 -23.37
C MET A 216 19.94 9.39 -22.86
N SER A 217 18.66 9.66 -23.10
CA SER A 217 17.98 10.86 -22.57
C SER A 217 17.83 10.77 -21.05
N TYR A 218 17.55 9.59 -20.50
CA TYR A 218 17.55 9.32 -19.07
C TYR A 218 18.91 9.70 -18.44
N ARG A 219 20.01 9.15 -18.97
CA ARG A 219 21.37 9.43 -18.45
C ARG A 219 21.71 10.91 -18.50
N ARG A 220 21.39 11.58 -19.61
CA ARG A 220 21.66 13.03 -19.80
C ARG A 220 20.85 13.90 -18.86
N GLN A 221 19.58 13.57 -18.62
CA GLN A 221 18.67 14.42 -17.87
C GLN A 221 18.65 14.11 -16.37
N LEU A 222 18.77 12.83 -15.98
CA LEU A 222 18.43 12.37 -14.63
C LEU A 222 19.59 11.76 -13.84
N TRP A 223 20.77 11.53 -14.44
CA TRP A 223 21.90 10.98 -13.69
C TRP A 223 22.35 11.85 -12.51
N ASN A 224 22.11 13.14 -12.55
CA ASN A 224 22.42 14.09 -11.47
C ASN A 224 21.18 14.48 -10.64
N HIS A 225 20.01 13.90 -10.92
CA HIS A 225 18.79 14.20 -10.20
C HIS A 225 18.88 13.74 -8.73
N ARG A 226 18.31 14.55 -7.83
CA ARG A 226 18.16 14.32 -6.39
C ARG A 226 16.75 14.69 -5.94
N PRO A 227 16.21 14.02 -4.90
CA PRO A 227 16.82 12.93 -4.11
C PRO A 227 16.69 11.57 -4.81
N LEU A 228 17.50 10.59 -4.40
CA LEU A 228 17.44 9.20 -4.90
C LEU A 228 16.06 8.55 -4.68
N THR A 229 15.34 9.00 -3.66
CA THR A 229 13.99 8.47 -3.34
C THR A 229 12.91 8.81 -4.36
N ASP A 230 13.19 9.68 -5.33
CA ASP A 230 12.27 9.96 -6.44
C ASP A 230 12.28 8.84 -7.50
N PHE A 231 13.37 8.06 -7.53
CA PHE A 231 13.49 6.94 -8.45
C PHE A 231 12.72 5.71 -7.97
N TRP A 232 11.97 5.12 -8.87
CA TRP A 232 11.23 3.90 -8.62
C TRP A 232 12.12 2.81 -8.02
N ARG A 233 11.63 2.12 -7.00
CA ARG A 233 12.31 1.10 -6.19
C ARG A 233 13.47 1.58 -5.30
N VAL A 234 13.77 2.86 -5.26
CA VAL A 234 14.73 3.42 -4.29
C VAL A 234 13.98 4.00 -3.09
N GLY A 235 13.83 3.22 -2.04
CA GLY A 235 13.23 3.68 -0.78
C GLY A 235 14.23 4.40 0.13
N LYS A 236 13.73 5.01 1.21
CA LYS A 236 14.57 5.73 2.19
C LYS A 236 15.72 4.91 2.77
N GLY A 237 15.52 3.58 2.95
CA GLY A 237 16.57 2.70 3.45
C GLY A 237 17.71 2.49 2.46
N TYR A 238 17.39 2.38 1.17
CA TYR A 238 18.39 2.32 0.10
C TYR A 238 19.14 3.65 -0.03
N ALA A 239 18.40 4.76 -0.14
CA ALA A 239 18.98 6.09 -0.25
C ALA A 239 19.93 6.37 0.91
N LYS A 240 19.52 6.11 2.16
CA LYS A 240 20.37 6.31 3.34
C LYS A 240 21.68 5.51 3.27
N LYS A 241 21.61 4.21 2.92
CA LYS A 241 22.83 3.39 2.79
C LYS A 241 23.77 3.90 1.70
N LEU A 242 23.22 4.35 0.56
CA LEU A 242 24.00 4.91 -0.54
C LEU A 242 24.66 6.23 -0.12
N GLU A 243 23.91 7.14 0.49
CA GLU A 243 24.37 8.43 0.97
C GLU A 243 25.47 8.31 2.03
N GLU A 244 25.39 7.34 2.95
CA GLU A 244 26.43 7.00 3.93
C GLU A 244 27.77 6.60 3.27
N HIS A 245 27.72 6.15 2.01
CA HIS A 245 28.89 5.77 1.20
C HIS A 245 29.24 6.81 0.11
N GLY A 246 28.65 8.02 0.16
CA GLY A 246 28.94 9.10 -0.79
C GLY A 246 28.30 8.93 -2.18
N LEU A 247 27.33 8.03 -2.34
CA LEU A 247 26.58 7.82 -3.58
C LEU A 247 25.23 8.52 -3.47
N PHE A 248 25.09 9.65 -4.16
CA PHE A 248 23.92 10.54 -4.01
C PHE A 248 23.00 10.58 -5.23
N THR A 249 23.42 9.99 -6.34
CA THR A 249 22.73 10.08 -7.63
C THR A 249 22.77 8.73 -8.34
N MET A 250 21.85 8.53 -9.30
CA MET A 250 21.90 7.33 -10.17
C MET A 250 23.17 7.27 -10.99
N GLY A 251 23.70 8.43 -11.41
CA GLY A 251 24.98 8.51 -12.09
C GLY A 251 26.16 8.06 -11.21
N ASP A 252 26.13 8.32 -9.90
CA ASP A 252 27.16 7.83 -8.98
C ASP A 252 27.10 6.29 -8.86
N ILE A 253 25.89 5.72 -8.80
CA ILE A 253 25.69 4.28 -8.75
C ILE A 253 26.17 3.62 -10.05
N ALA A 254 25.81 4.19 -11.21
CA ALA A 254 26.25 3.69 -12.51
C ALA A 254 27.78 3.72 -12.65
N ARG A 255 28.42 4.80 -12.24
CA ARG A 255 29.90 4.91 -12.23
C ARG A 255 30.55 3.94 -11.26
N CYS A 256 29.95 3.76 -10.08
CA CYS A 256 30.42 2.80 -9.09
C CYS A 256 30.41 1.36 -9.67
N SER A 257 29.37 0.98 -10.41
CA SER A 257 29.24 -0.38 -10.95
C SER A 257 30.32 -0.78 -11.96
N ILE A 258 31.04 0.18 -12.55
CA ILE A 258 32.12 -0.07 -13.51
C ILE A 258 33.53 0.20 -12.94
N GLY A 259 33.62 0.50 -11.66
CA GLY A 259 34.90 0.69 -10.97
C GLY A 259 35.72 -0.60 -10.92
N LYS A 260 37.04 -0.45 -10.90
CA LYS A 260 37.95 -1.60 -10.85
C LYS A 260 37.88 -2.27 -9.49
N SER A 261 38.15 -3.56 -9.43
CA SER A 261 38.11 -4.34 -8.19
C SER A 261 39.03 -3.87 -7.07
N ASN A 262 40.09 -3.11 -7.40
CA ASN A 262 41.00 -2.49 -6.43
C ASN A 262 40.60 -1.07 -6.00
N GLU A 263 39.52 -0.52 -6.55
CA GLU A 263 38.98 0.80 -6.19
C GLU A 263 37.94 0.66 -5.07
N LEU A 264 37.76 1.73 -4.28
CA LEU A 264 36.76 1.78 -3.20
C LEU A 264 35.33 1.71 -3.76
N TYR A 265 35.09 2.38 -4.87
CA TYR A 265 33.80 2.41 -5.57
C TYR A 265 33.83 1.42 -6.74
N ASN A 266 33.28 0.24 -6.50
CA ASN A 266 33.17 -0.81 -7.49
C ASN A 266 31.85 -1.59 -7.29
N GLU A 267 31.58 -2.54 -8.14
CA GLU A 267 30.37 -3.36 -8.08
C GLU A 267 30.26 -4.15 -6.78
N GLU A 268 31.36 -4.63 -6.22
CA GLU A 268 31.38 -5.39 -4.96
C GLU A 268 30.85 -4.60 -3.77
N LEU A 269 31.08 -3.26 -3.75
CA LEU A 269 30.48 -2.39 -2.73
C LEU A 269 28.95 -2.44 -2.79
N LEU A 270 28.36 -2.38 -3.99
CA LEU A 270 26.91 -2.41 -4.17
C LEU A 270 26.32 -3.76 -3.74
N TYR A 271 26.97 -4.87 -4.10
CA TYR A 271 26.57 -6.21 -3.64
C TYR A 271 26.72 -6.39 -2.12
N LYS A 272 27.76 -5.82 -1.52
CA LYS A 272 27.92 -5.83 -0.06
C LYS A 272 26.79 -5.10 0.65
N LEU A 273 26.29 -4.00 0.07
CA LEU A 273 25.22 -3.19 0.67
C LEU A 273 23.82 -3.78 0.46
N PHE A 274 23.57 -4.40 -0.69
CA PHE A 274 22.21 -4.77 -1.13
C PHE A 274 22.02 -6.24 -1.50
N GLY A 275 23.09 -7.04 -1.48
CA GLY A 275 23.05 -8.44 -1.96
C GLY A 275 22.64 -8.51 -3.42
N ILE A 276 21.86 -9.52 -3.79
CA ILE A 276 21.35 -9.73 -5.17
C ILE A 276 20.52 -8.54 -5.69
N ASN A 277 19.93 -7.76 -4.80
CA ASN A 277 19.17 -6.57 -5.22
C ASN A 277 20.06 -5.45 -5.81
N ALA A 278 21.39 -5.56 -5.71
CA ALA A 278 22.32 -4.65 -6.37
C ALA A 278 22.17 -4.73 -7.90
N GLU A 279 21.90 -5.90 -8.48
CA GLU A 279 21.70 -6.06 -9.92
C GLU A 279 20.61 -5.15 -10.46
N LEU A 280 19.43 -5.21 -9.86
CA LEU A 280 18.32 -4.34 -10.27
C LEU A 280 18.64 -2.86 -10.08
N LEU A 281 19.34 -2.50 -8.99
CA LEU A 281 19.73 -1.12 -8.74
C LEU A 281 20.73 -0.61 -9.77
N ILE A 282 21.69 -1.42 -10.17
CA ILE A 282 22.69 -1.13 -11.22
C ILE A 282 21.99 -0.98 -12.57
N ASP A 283 21.16 -1.94 -12.94
CA ASP A 283 20.39 -1.88 -14.19
C ASP A 283 19.58 -0.60 -14.30
N HIS A 284 18.83 -0.26 -13.25
CA HIS A 284 18.06 0.97 -13.19
C HIS A 284 18.93 2.23 -13.22
N ALA A 285 20.13 2.21 -12.63
CA ALA A 285 21.07 3.33 -12.71
C ALA A 285 21.55 3.55 -14.15
N TRP A 286 21.66 2.50 -14.95
CA TRP A 286 21.95 2.58 -16.38
C TRP A 286 20.74 2.86 -17.26
N GLY A 287 19.52 2.85 -16.70
CA GLY A 287 18.26 2.99 -17.43
C GLY A 287 17.81 1.72 -18.13
N TYR A 288 18.28 0.57 -17.66
CA TYR A 288 17.95 -0.75 -18.18
C TYR A 288 16.92 -1.45 -17.31
N GLU A 289 15.96 -2.15 -17.90
CA GLU A 289 14.99 -3.02 -17.24
C GLU A 289 14.66 -4.19 -18.18
N PRO A 290 15.15 -5.38 -17.87
CA PRO A 290 14.94 -6.55 -18.73
C PRO A 290 13.54 -7.14 -18.60
N CYS A 291 12.82 -6.84 -17.53
CA CYS A 291 11.51 -7.43 -17.24
C CYS A 291 10.47 -6.96 -18.27
N THR A 292 9.78 -7.93 -18.86
CA THR A 292 8.71 -7.67 -19.84
C THR A 292 7.32 -7.78 -19.22
N MET A 293 6.30 -7.25 -19.90
CA MET A 293 4.90 -7.38 -19.50
C MET A 293 4.49 -8.84 -19.29
N GLU A 294 4.90 -9.72 -20.19
CA GLU A 294 4.63 -11.17 -20.11
C GLU A 294 5.22 -11.77 -18.82
N GLN A 295 6.48 -11.44 -18.49
CA GLN A 295 7.14 -11.93 -17.28
C GLN A 295 6.48 -11.41 -16.01
N VAL A 296 6.08 -10.13 -15.97
CA VAL A 296 5.34 -9.58 -14.83
C VAL A 296 4.03 -10.33 -14.60
N LYS A 297 3.29 -10.63 -15.67
CA LYS A 297 2.01 -11.36 -15.57
C LYS A 297 2.17 -12.83 -15.25
N ALA A 298 3.24 -13.45 -15.71
CA ALA A 298 3.56 -14.86 -15.45
C ALA A 298 4.14 -15.09 -14.06
N TYR A 299 4.61 -14.04 -13.37
CA TYR A 299 5.28 -14.17 -12.09
C TYR A 299 4.35 -14.74 -11.02
N LYS A 300 4.80 -15.83 -10.41
CA LYS A 300 4.17 -16.42 -9.23
C LYS A 300 5.21 -16.45 -8.12
N PRO A 301 4.94 -15.85 -6.95
CA PRO A 301 5.88 -15.87 -5.84
C PRO A 301 6.09 -17.31 -5.34
N GLU A 302 7.32 -17.69 -5.06
CA GLU A 302 7.67 -19.01 -4.51
C GLU A 302 7.12 -19.21 -3.09
N THR A 303 7.08 -18.12 -2.32
CA THR A 303 6.54 -18.12 -0.96
C THR A 303 5.38 -17.16 -0.85
N ASN A 304 4.25 -17.63 -0.32
CA ASN A 304 3.07 -16.83 -0.09
C ASN A 304 2.88 -16.55 1.40
N SER A 305 2.52 -15.32 1.71
CA SER A 305 2.04 -14.94 3.03
C SER A 305 0.81 -14.06 2.94
N VAL A 306 -0.08 -14.16 3.91
CA VAL A 306 -1.21 -13.24 4.10
C VAL A 306 -1.01 -12.49 5.40
N CYS A 307 -0.97 -11.17 5.30
CA CYS A 307 -0.77 -10.29 6.44
C CYS A 307 -2.00 -9.42 6.67
N SER A 308 -2.44 -9.33 7.92
CA SER A 308 -3.48 -8.42 8.38
C SER A 308 -2.94 -7.52 9.47
N GLY A 309 -3.11 -6.19 9.33
CA GLY A 309 -2.64 -5.22 10.31
C GLY A 309 -3.72 -4.21 10.67
N GLN A 310 -3.74 -3.80 11.95
CA GLN A 310 -4.62 -2.76 12.46
C GLN A 310 -3.86 -1.78 13.36
N VAL A 311 -4.11 -0.49 13.17
CA VAL A 311 -3.75 0.55 14.14
C VAL A 311 -5.02 0.91 14.90
N LEU A 312 -5.01 0.70 16.20
CA LEU A 312 -6.14 0.99 17.08
C LEU A 312 -6.38 2.50 17.18
N HIS A 313 -7.62 2.93 17.30
CA HIS A 313 -7.97 4.35 17.39
C HIS A 313 -7.54 4.99 18.71
N CYS A 314 -7.48 4.21 19.80
CA CYS A 314 -6.92 4.58 21.09
C CYS A 314 -6.01 3.45 21.62
N PRO A 315 -5.19 3.70 22.66
CA PRO A 315 -4.44 2.64 23.31
C PRO A 315 -5.39 1.62 23.95
N TYR A 316 -5.10 0.34 23.81
CA TYR A 316 -5.86 -0.76 24.41
C TYR A 316 -5.01 -1.45 25.48
N ASP A 317 -5.65 -1.88 26.57
CA ASP A 317 -5.04 -2.76 27.55
C ASP A 317 -4.83 -4.18 26.98
N TYR A 318 -4.21 -5.04 27.77
CA TYR A 318 -3.86 -6.39 27.40
C TYR A 318 -5.08 -7.21 26.94
N GLU A 319 -6.19 -7.18 27.70
CA GLU A 319 -7.37 -8.00 27.44
C GLU A 319 -8.13 -7.52 26.18
N LYS A 320 -8.33 -6.21 26.05
CA LYS A 320 -8.95 -5.64 24.83
C LYS A 320 -8.10 -5.90 23.60
N ALA A 321 -6.77 -5.77 23.70
CA ALA A 321 -5.88 -6.08 22.60
C ALA A 321 -5.90 -7.57 22.22
N LYS A 322 -5.99 -8.48 23.22
CA LYS A 322 -6.13 -9.91 23.01
C LYS A 322 -7.41 -10.26 22.26
N LEU A 323 -8.53 -9.61 22.59
CA LEU A 323 -9.79 -9.73 21.86
C LEU A 323 -9.61 -9.37 20.39
N ILE A 324 -8.92 -8.25 20.08
CA ILE A 324 -8.68 -7.84 18.70
C ILE A 324 -7.79 -8.84 17.95
N VAL A 325 -6.76 -9.37 18.61
CA VAL A 325 -5.92 -10.44 18.01
C VAL A 325 -6.78 -11.65 17.65
N LYS A 326 -7.71 -12.06 18.53
CA LYS A 326 -8.62 -13.17 18.29
C LYS A 326 -9.56 -12.89 17.12
N GLU A 327 -10.16 -11.69 17.04
CA GLU A 327 -11.00 -11.26 15.91
C GLU A 327 -10.24 -11.25 14.58
N MET A 328 -9.01 -10.72 14.61
CA MET A 328 -8.15 -10.66 13.41
C MET A 328 -7.73 -12.05 12.94
N THR A 329 -7.45 -12.96 13.87
CA THR A 329 -7.11 -14.36 13.57
C THR A 329 -8.30 -15.07 12.92
N ASP A 330 -9.49 -14.92 13.49
CA ASP A 330 -10.72 -15.51 12.96
C ASP A 330 -11.00 -15.07 11.52
N GLN A 331 -10.89 -13.78 11.24
CA GLN A 331 -11.07 -13.24 9.89
C GLN A 331 -9.99 -13.75 8.93
N MET A 332 -8.73 -13.77 9.35
CA MET A 332 -7.62 -14.29 8.53
C MET A 332 -7.85 -15.76 8.16
N VAL A 333 -8.30 -16.57 9.09
CA VAL A 333 -8.61 -17.99 8.82
C VAL A 333 -9.73 -18.12 7.79
N LEU A 334 -10.80 -17.32 7.90
CA LEU A 334 -11.87 -17.33 6.90
C LEU A 334 -11.35 -16.91 5.50
N ASP A 335 -10.42 -15.95 5.44
CA ASP A 335 -9.78 -15.53 4.18
C ASP A 335 -8.90 -16.66 3.59
N LEU A 336 -8.22 -17.44 4.43
CA LEU A 336 -7.47 -18.64 3.99
C LEU A 336 -8.41 -19.71 3.43
N VAL A 337 -9.50 -20.01 4.13
CA VAL A 337 -10.53 -20.97 3.68
C VAL A 337 -11.13 -20.53 2.34
N ASP A 338 -11.46 -19.26 2.19
CA ASP A 338 -12.02 -18.71 0.94
C ASP A 338 -11.09 -18.86 -0.25
N LYS A 339 -9.77 -18.81 0.00
CA LYS A 339 -8.72 -18.96 -1.03
C LYS A 339 -8.24 -20.41 -1.20
N GLY A 340 -8.75 -21.34 -0.41
CA GLY A 340 -8.27 -22.74 -0.42
C GLY A 340 -6.81 -22.88 0.04
N LEU A 341 -6.36 -22.03 0.97
CA LEU A 341 -4.99 -22.00 1.47
C LEU A 341 -4.90 -22.56 2.90
N VAL A 342 -3.76 -23.18 3.20
CA VAL A 342 -3.41 -23.67 4.55
C VAL A 342 -2.04 -23.17 4.96
N THR A 343 -1.79 -23.11 6.27
CA THR A 343 -0.51 -22.67 6.87
C THR A 343 -0.11 -23.56 8.03
N ASP A 344 1.18 -23.61 8.30
CA ASP A 344 1.77 -24.19 9.53
C ASP A 344 2.51 -23.14 10.36
N GLN A 345 2.51 -21.85 9.94
CA GLN A 345 3.28 -20.83 10.64
C GLN A 345 2.54 -19.49 10.73
N LEU A 346 2.36 -18.99 11.93
CA LEU A 346 1.78 -17.68 12.24
C LEU A 346 2.84 -16.77 12.88
N VAL A 347 2.84 -15.50 12.51
CA VAL A 347 3.69 -14.49 13.12
C VAL A 347 2.80 -13.39 13.70
N LEU A 348 3.05 -13.05 14.95
CA LEU A 348 2.37 -11.97 15.67
C LEU A 348 3.35 -10.85 16.02
N THR A 349 2.96 -9.62 15.69
CA THR A 349 3.70 -8.42 16.08
C THR A 349 2.77 -7.42 16.74
N ILE A 350 3.08 -7.04 17.98
CA ILE A 350 2.31 -6.10 18.80
C ILE A 350 3.14 -4.85 19.05
N GLY A 351 2.69 -3.73 18.51
CA GLY A 351 3.31 -2.43 18.73
C GLY A 351 2.64 -1.70 19.90
N TYR A 352 3.45 -1.27 20.86
CA TYR A 352 2.98 -0.57 22.04
C TYR A 352 2.77 0.93 21.78
N ASP A 353 1.93 1.57 22.61
CA ASP A 353 1.64 2.99 22.50
C ASP A 353 2.75 3.84 23.16
N ILE A 354 2.92 5.06 22.66
CA ILE A 354 3.85 6.05 23.21
C ILE A 354 3.48 6.45 24.65
N GLU A 355 2.20 6.35 25.03
CA GLU A 355 1.74 6.68 26.39
C GLU A 355 2.45 5.84 27.45
N ASN A 356 2.90 4.63 27.13
CA ASN A 356 3.70 3.83 28.04
C ASN A 356 5.01 4.50 28.53
N LEU A 357 5.49 5.50 27.76
CA LEU A 357 6.72 6.25 28.10
C LEU A 357 6.44 7.70 28.50
N SER A 358 5.30 8.24 28.13
CA SER A 358 5.00 9.69 28.27
C SER A 358 3.91 10.00 29.29
N ASN A 359 3.11 9.04 29.72
CA ASN A 359 2.01 9.26 30.65
C ASN A 359 2.47 8.96 32.10
N PRO A 360 2.68 9.98 32.94
CA PRO A 360 3.14 9.79 34.32
C PRO A 360 2.10 9.12 35.23
N ASN A 361 0.84 9.04 34.79
CA ASN A 361 -0.25 8.43 35.56
C ASN A 361 -0.33 6.90 35.38
N LEU A 362 0.44 6.33 34.47
CA LEU A 362 0.51 4.88 34.35
C LEU A 362 1.25 4.30 35.56
N LYS A 363 0.60 3.32 36.23
CA LYS A 363 1.17 2.64 37.41
C LYS A 363 2.46 1.89 37.11
N TYR A 364 2.61 1.40 35.88
CA TYR A 364 3.78 0.68 35.41
C TYR A 364 4.71 1.60 34.64
N GLN A 365 5.97 1.70 35.09
CA GLN A 365 7.01 2.39 34.37
C GLN A 365 7.83 1.38 33.55
N TYR A 366 7.78 1.50 32.24
CA TYR A 366 8.52 0.61 31.36
C TYR A 366 10.03 0.80 31.50
N LYS A 367 10.74 -0.30 31.78
CA LYS A 367 12.21 -0.34 31.92
C LYS A 367 12.91 -1.15 30.82
N GLY A 368 12.14 -1.62 29.82
CA GLY A 368 12.67 -2.42 28.71
C GLY A 368 13.31 -1.57 27.61
N GLU A 369 13.62 -2.23 26.51
CA GLU A 369 14.23 -1.60 25.32
C GLU A 369 13.27 -0.62 24.66
N VAL A 370 13.77 0.59 24.38
CA VAL A 370 13.04 1.66 23.69
C VAL A 370 13.55 1.77 22.25
N THR A 371 12.62 1.81 21.29
CA THR A 371 12.92 1.98 19.87
C THR A 371 12.34 3.30 19.34
N ILE A 372 12.84 3.72 18.18
CA ILE A 372 12.32 4.91 17.49
C ILE A 372 11.39 4.42 16.37
N ASP A 373 10.14 4.90 16.38
CA ASP A 373 9.20 4.59 15.33
C ASP A 373 9.51 5.39 14.04
N ARG A 374 8.80 5.08 12.96
CA ARG A 374 8.98 5.77 11.64
C ARG A 374 8.73 7.28 11.66
N TYR A 375 8.17 7.81 12.75
CA TYR A 375 7.91 9.24 12.94
C TYR A 375 8.94 9.89 13.88
N GLY A 376 9.99 9.19 14.27
CA GLY A 376 11.03 9.68 15.17
C GLY A 376 10.63 9.67 16.65
N ARG A 377 9.51 9.01 17.03
CA ARG A 377 9.03 8.99 18.42
C ARG A 377 9.60 7.79 19.15
N LYS A 378 9.97 7.98 20.40
CA LYS A 378 10.36 6.89 21.31
C LYS A 378 9.13 6.07 21.69
N VAL A 379 9.19 4.75 21.53
CA VAL A 379 8.14 3.79 21.90
C VAL A 379 8.79 2.55 22.51
N PRO A 380 8.10 1.79 23.38
CA PRO A 380 8.59 0.50 23.82
C PRO A 380 8.85 -0.41 22.60
N LYS A 381 9.86 -1.25 22.69
CA LYS A 381 10.13 -2.25 21.66
C LYS A 381 8.90 -3.13 21.47
N HIS A 382 8.50 -3.32 20.23
CA HIS A 382 7.35 -4.16 19.88
C HIS A 382 7.57 -5.63 20.31
N ALA A 383 6.53 -6.30 20.77
CA ALA A 383 6.54 -7.73 20.94
C ALA A 383 6.42 -8.41 19.57
N HIS A 384 7.24 -9.44 19.36
CA HIS A 384 7.28 -10.19 18.11
C HIS A 384 7.54 -11.67 18.39
N GLY A 385 6.81 -12.54 17.72
CA GLY A 385 7.01 -13.97 17.87
C GLY A 385 6.37 -14.77 16.75
N THR A 386 6.78 -16.03 16.70
CA THR A 386 6.31 -17.01 15.73
C THR A 386 5.68 -18.20 16.46
N ALA A 387 4.55 -18.66 15.98
CA ALA A 387 3.92 -19.92 16.36
C ALA A 387 3.97 -20.88 15.16
N ASN A 388 4.47 -22.09 15.39
CA ASN A 388 4.46 -23.16 14.40
C ASN A 388 3.39 -24.20 14.82
N LEU A 389 2.65 -24.67 13.85
CA LEU A 389 1.68 -25.75 14.00
C LEU A 389 2.32 -27.06 13.52
N GLU A 390 1.91 -28.17 14.10
CA GLU A 390 2.40 -29.51 13.73
C GLU A 390 2.05 -29.88 12.28
N LYS A 391 0.87 -29.46 11.82
CA LYS A 391 0.37 -29.74 10.48
C LYS A 391 -0.16 -28.46 9.82
N LYS A 392 -0.10 -28.41 8.50
CA LYS A 392 -0.70 -27.34 7.70
C LYS A 392 -2.22 -27.41 7.82
N THR A 393 -2.84 -26.30 8.19
CA THR A 393 -4.28 -26.25 8.46
C THR A 393 -4.88 -24.87 8.18
N SER A 394 -6.20 -24.83 8.00
CA SER A 394 -7.06 -23.65 8.02
C SER A 394 -8.13 -23.77 9.11
N SER A 395 -7.89 -24.59 10.13
CA SER A 395 -8.80 -24.71 11.29
C SER A 395 -8.74 -23.46 12.16
N THR A 396 -9.89 -22.79 12.33
CA THR A 396 -10.04 -21.63 13.23
C THR A 396 -9.62 -21.98 14.65
N ARG A 397 -10.02 -23.15 15.13
CA ARG A 397 -9.75 -23.60 16.49
C ARG A 397 -8.25 -23.76 16.75
N LEU A 398 -7.55 -24.48 15.86
CA LEU A 398 -6.12 -24.76 16.03
C LEU A 398 -5.28 -23.48 15.88
N ILE A 399 -5.56 -22.68 14.85
CA ILE A 399 -4.83 -21.45 14.58
C ILE A 399 -5.08 -20.43 15.71
N THR A 400 -6.34 -20.23 16.13
CA THR A 400 -6.66 -19.29 17.21
C THR A 400 -5.98 -19.70 18.51
N LYS A 401 -6.03 -20.98 18.88
CA LYS A 401 -5.34 -21.47 20.07
C LYS A 401 -3.85 -21.13 20.02
N SER A 402 -3.17 -21.48 18.95
CA SER A 402 -1.75 -21.26 18.78
C SER A 402 -1.36 -19.76 18.81
N VAL A 403 -2.20 -18.88 18.22
CA VAL A 403 -1.98 -17.43 18.25
C VAL A 403 -2.24 -16.86 19.65
N MET A 404 -3.23 -17.36 20.39
CA MET A 404 -3.48 -16.92 21.77
C MET A 404 -2.37 -17.37 22.72
N ASP A 405 -1.89 -18.61 22.62
CA ASP A 405 -0.74 -19.10 23.38
C ASP A 405 0.53 -18.27 23.06
N LEU A 406 0.71 -17.87 21.80
CA LEU A 406 1.79 -16.97 21.39
C LEU A 406 1.62 -15.58 22.01
N TYR A 407 0.42 -15.01 21.96
CA TYR A 407 0.10 -13.71 22.55
C TYR A 407 0.48 -13.66 24.03
N ASP A 408 -0.02 -14.64 24.81
CA ASP A 408 0.23 -14.73 26.26
C ASP A 408 1.71 -14.90 26.60
N ARG A 409 2.49 -15.49 25.69
CA ARG A 409 3.93 -15.69 25.87
C ARG A 409 4.77 -14.43 25.59
N ILE A 410 4.37 -13.59 24.62
CA ILE A 410 5.24 -12.50 24.14
C ILE A 410 4.79 -11.11 24.56
N VAL A 411 3.52 -10.92 24.90
CA VAL A 411 2.97 -9.58 25.17
C VAL A 411 3.07 -9.24 26.65
N ASP A 412 3.58 -8.05 26.94
CA ASP A 412 3.64 -7.53 28.30
C ASP A 412 2.24 -7.05 28.73
N GLU A 413 1.68 -7.64 29.78
CA GLU A 413 0.33 -7.37 30.28
C GLU A 413 0.14 -5.96 30.86
N HIS A 414 1.24 -5.27 31.17
CA HIS A 414 1.22 -3.94 31.77
C HIS A 414 1.27 -2.82 30.72
N LEU A 415 1.51 -3.15 29.45
CA LEU A 415 1.71 -2.16 28.41
C LEU A 415 0.46 -1.95 27.54
N LEU A 416 0.20 -0.69 27.24
CA LEU A 416 -0.84 -0.29 26.31
C LEU A 416 -0.44 -0.59 24.86
N VAL A 417 -1.32 -1.28 24.14
CA VAL A 417 -1.15 -1.70 22.76
C VAL A 417 -1.73 -0.66 21.79
N ARG A 418 -1.03 -0.40 20.70
CA ARG A 418 -1.47 0.53 19.65
C ARG A 418 -1.58 -0.10 18.27
N ARG A 419 -0.81 -1.12 18.00
CA ARG A 419 -0.76 -1.77 16.68
C ARG A 419 -0.71 -3.28 16.83
N ILE A 420 -1.50 -3.95 15.99
CA ILE A 420 -1.55 -5.40 15.90
C ILE A 420 -1.27 -5.79 14.45
N THR A 421 -0.41 -6.77 14.25
CA THR A 421 -0.15 -7.34 12.93
C THR A 421 -0.04 -8.85 13.06
N ILE A 422 -0.84 -9.58 12.28
CA ILE A 422 -0.83 -11.04 12.20
C ILE A 422 -0.48 -11.43 10.77
N THR A 423 0.41 -12.39 10.61
CA THR A 423 0.81 -12.92 9.32
C THR A 423 0.75 -14.43 9.33
N ALA A 424 0.08 -15.01 8.35
CA ALA A 424 0.17 -16.43 8.02
C ALA A 424 1.25 -16.61 6.93
N ASN A 425 2.29 -17.37 7.25
CA ASN A 425 3.41 -17.66 6.36
C ASN A 425 3.32 -19.08 5.77
N LYS A 426 4.21 -19.40 4.85
CA LYS A 426 4.33 -20.74 4.24
C LYS A 426 2.99 -21.28 3.70
N LEU A 427 2.23 -20.37 3.11
CA LEU A 427 0.94 -20.73 2.54
C LEU A 427 1.10 -21.66 1.35
N VAL A 428 0.30 -22.71 1.31
CA VAL A 428 0.21 -23.63 0.18
C VAL A 428 -1.27 -23.88 -0.14
N ASP A 429 -1.54 -24.29 -1.38
CA ASP A 429 -2.88 -24.75 -1.76
C ASP A 429 -3.23 -26.00 -0.95
N GLU A 430 -4.40 -26.03 -0.35
CA GLU A 430 -4.89 -27.14 0.46
C GLU A 430 -4.88 -28.47 -0.31
N LYS A 431 -5.21 -28.42 -1.61
CA LYS A 431 -5.20 -29.60 -2.49
C LYS A 431 -3.80 -30.11 -2.81
N SER A 432 -2.76 -29.26 -2.65
CA SER A 432 -1.38 -29.65 -2.89
C SER A 432 -0.71 -30.31 -1.69
N VAL A 433 -1.33 -30.24 -0.52
CA VAL A 433 -0.82 -30.91 0.68
C VAL A 433 -1.03 -32.41 0.48
N LYS A 434 0.04 -33.12 0.11
CA LYS A 434 0.04 -34.57 0.12
C LYS A 434 -0.23 -35.01 1.55
N GLN A 435 -1.14 -35.96 1.76
CA GLN A 435 -1.12 -36.76 2.95
C GLN A 435 0.22 -37.51 2.94
N GLU A 436 1.17 -37.00 3.68
CA GLU A 436 2.36 -37.82 3.98
C GLU A 436 1.84 -38.92 4.86
N ASP A 437 1.87 -40.14 4.34
CA ASP A 437 1.74 -41.35 5.14
C ASP A 437 2.92 -41.30 6.13
N GLU A 438 2.68 -40.74 7.33
CA GLU A 438 3.64 -40.82 8.41
C GLU A 438 3.82 -42.32 8.73
N TYR A 439 4.93 -42.89 8.25
CA TYR A 439 5.38 -44.17 8.75
C TYR A 439 5.67 -44.02 10.25
N GLN A 440 4.64 -44.24 11.08
CA GLN A 440 4.82 -44.29 12.53
C GLN A 440 5.56 -45.59 12.86
N GLN A 441 6.76 -45.42 13.39
CA GLN A 441 7.42 -46.58 14.01
C GLN A 441 6.56 -47.02 15.21
N LEU A 442 5.97 -48.20 15.09
CA LEU A 442 5.12 -48.76 16.13
C LEU A 442 5.97 -49.08 17.37
N ASP A 443 5.59 -48.54 18.53
CA ASP A 443 6.19 -48.87 19.80
C ASP A 443 5.25 -49.81 20.60
N LEU A 444 5.84 -50.66 21.45
CA LEU A 444 5.11 -51.69 22.20
C LEU A 444 4.26 -51.16 23.35
N PHE A 445 4.36 -49.86 23.68
CA PHE A 445 3.72 -49.26 24.85
C PHE A 445 2.59 -48.28 24.45
N THR A 446 2.38 -48.04 23.17
CA THR A 446 1.35 -47.14 22.69
C THR A 446 0.04 -47.86 22.40
N ASP A 447 -1.07 -47.40 22.99
CA ASP A 447 -2.41 -47.86 22.65
C ASP A 447 -2.86 -47.26 21.32
N TYR A 448 -2.61 -48.01 20.25
CA TYR A 448 -2.96 -47.61 18.88
C TYR A 448 -4.45 -47.52 18.60
N GLU A 449 -5.30 -48.27 19.32
CA GLU A 449 -6.77 -48.17 19.19
C GLU A 449 -7.27 -46.87 19.76
N ALA A 450 -6.78 -46.48 20.93
CA ALA A 450 -7.11 -45.22 21.56
C ALA A 450 -6.58 -44.03 20.71
N GLN A 451 -5.39 -44.15 20.10
CA GLN A 451 -4.83 -43.14 19.22
C GLN A 451 -5.64 -42.99 17.93
N ARG A 452 -6.01 -44.06 17.26
CA ARG A 452 -6.88 -44.06 16.07
C ARG A 452 -8.24 -43.46 16.37
N LYS A 453 -8.83 -43.77 17.51
CA LYS A 453 -10.11 -43.18 17.92
C LYS A 453 -10.01 -41.68 18.12
N LYS A 454 -8.94 -41.20 18.78
CA LYS A 454 -8.67 -39.75 18.94
C LYS A 454 -8.46 -39.05 17.61
N GLN A 455 -7.73 -39.68 16.66
CA GLN A 455 -7.53 -39.15 15.34
C GLN A 455 -8.85 -39.01 14.56
N ALA A 456 -9.68 -40.06 14.58
CA ALA A 456 -10.98 -40.04 13.91
C ALA A 456 -11.92 -38.97 14.52
N GLU A 457 -11.96 -38.85 15.86
CA GLU A 457 -12.72 -37.79 16.53
C GLU A 457 -12.23 -36.38 16.18
N GLU A 458 -10.91 -36.20 16.03
CA GLU A 458 -10.34 -34.91 15.63
C GLU A 458 -10.63 -34.59 14.15
N GLU A 459 -10.54 -35.57 13.25
CA GLU A 459 -10.92 -35.44 11.86
C GLU A 459 -12.39 -35.05 11.70
N GLU A 460 -13.29 -35.71 12.42
CA GLU A 460 -14.73 -35.37 12.42
C GLU A 460 -14.97 -33.92 12.89
N LYS A 461 -14.25 -33.49 13.93
CA LYS A 461 -14.31 -32.08 14.40
C LYS A 461 -13.83 -31.09 13.34
N LEU A 462 -12.72 -31.41 12.65
CA LEU A 462 -12.18 -30.56 11.58
C LEU A 462 -13.13 -30.48 10.38
N GLU A 463 -13.74 -31.62 9.97
CA GLU A 463 -14.74 -31.61 8.90
C GLU A 463 -16.01 -30.81 9.28
N ARG A 464 -16.48 -30.95 10.51
CA ARG A 464 -17.62 -30.15 10.99
C ARG A 464 -17.29 -28.67 11.02
N GLU A 465 -16.07 -28.30 11.47
CA GLU A 465 -15.59 -26.93 11.49
C GLU A 465 -15.50 -26.38 10.05
N ARG A 466 -14.97 -27.15 9.11
CA ARG A 466 -14.86 -26.77 7.70
C ARG A 466 -16.23 -26.46 7.09
N ARG A 467 -17.21 -27.35 7.29
CA ARG A 467 -18.59 -27.12 6.82
C ARG A 467 -19.20 -25.84 7.39
N MET A 468 -18.92 -25.54 8.65
CA MET A 468 -19.38 -24.30 9.28
C MET A 468 -18.69 -23.07 8.71
N GLN A 469 -17.37 -23.11 8.46
CA GLN A 469 -16.63 -22.01 7.83
C GLN A 469 -17.16 -21.71 6.41
N GLU A 470 -17.40 -22.73 5.62
CA GLU A 470 -17.96 -22.60 4.26
C GLU A 470 -19.38 -22.01 4.27
N ALA A 471 -20.22 -22.46 5.19
CA ALA A 471 -21.56 -21.90 5.37
C ALA A 471 -21.50 -20.41 5.77
N MET A 472 -20.62 -20.06 6.72
CA MET A 472 -20.40 -18.66 7.11
C MET A 472 -19.90 -17.81 5.95
N LEU A 473 -18.96 -18.30 5.14
CA LEU A 473 -18.45 -17.60 3.96
C LEU A 473 -19.55 -17.39 2.93
N SER A 474 -20.37 -18.41 2.67
CA SER A 474 -21.52 -18.32 1.75
C SER A 474 -22.51 -17.23 2.17
N ILE A 475 -22.85 -17.17 3.45
CA ILE A 475 -23.75 -16.14 4.00
C ILE A 475 -23.09 -14.76 3.91
N LYS A 476 -21.82 -14.63 4.30
CA LYS A 476 -21.10 -13.36 4.24
C LYS A 476 -20.93 -12.84 2.81
N LYS A 477 -20.70 -13.70 1.82
CA LYS A 477 -20.63 -13.34 0.39
C LYS A 477 -21.98 -12.85 -0.13
N LYS A 478 -23.08 -13.46 0.28
CA LYS A 478 -24.43 -13.13 -0.19
C LYS A 478 -25.03 -11.90 0.48
N PHE A 479 -24.80 -11.73 1.78
CA PHE A 479 -25.50 -10.74 2.61
C PHE A 479 -24.56 -9.70 3.25
N GLY A 480 -23.27 -9.73 2.94
CA GLY A 480 -22.25 -8.82 3.47
C GLY A 480 -21.50 -9.41 4.68
N LYS A 481 -20.32 -8.87 4.92
CA LYS A 481 -19.36 -9.37 5.93
C LYS A 481 -19.92 -9.36 7.35
N ASN A 482 -20.88 -8.48 7.67
CA ASN A 482 -21.52 -8.36 8.98
C ASN A 482 -22.80 -9.19 9.13
N ALA A 483 -23.18 -9.99 8.12
CA ALA A 483 -24.38 -10.83 8.19
C ALA A 483 -24.31 -11.92 9.27
N VAL A 484 -23.09 -12.39 9.59
CA VAL A 484 -22.84 -13.34 10.68
C VAL A 484 -21.69 -12.81 11.52
N LEU A 485 -21.93 -12.55 12.79
CA LEU A 485 -20.95 -12.15 13.78
C LEU A 485 -20.88 -13.20 14.91
N LYS A 486 -19.69 -13.37 15.47
CA LYS A 486 -19.49 -14.18 16.68
C LYS A 486 -19.73 -13.34 17.93
N GLY A 487 -20.07 -13.94 19.06
CA GLY A 487 -20.30 -13.24 20.32
C GLY A 487 -19.17 -12.29 20.70
N MET A 488 -17.91 -12.70 20.49
CA MET A 488 -16.73 -11.86 20.73
C MET A 488 -16.72 -10.55 19.93
N ASN A 489 -17.37 -10.49 18.77
CA ASN A 489 -17.44 -9.29 17.93
C ASN A 489 -18.42 -8.22 18.49
N LEU A 490 -19.13 -8.55 19.58
CA LEU A 490 -20.07 -7.68 20.28
C LEU A 490 -19.56 -7.27 21.67
N GLU A 491 -18.37 -7.73 22.06
CA GLU A 491 -17.75 -7.37 23.33
C GLU A 491 -17.23 -5.93 23.30
N GLU A 492 -17.07 -5.33 24.48
CA GLU A 492 -16.51 -3.97 24.61
C GLU A 492 -15.08 -3.91 24.06
N GLY A 493 -14.85 -3.00 23.13
CA GLY A 493 -13.55 -2.85 22.45
C GLY A 493 -13.41 -3.67 21.18
N ALA A 494 -14.37 -4.54 20.82
CA ALA A 494 -14.37 -5.26 19.56
C ALA A 494 -14.38 -4.31 18.34
N THR A 495 -13.67 -4.68 17.28
CA THR A 495 -13.51 -3.83 16.08
C THR A 495 -13.91 -4.53 14.78
N ALA A 496 -14.25 -5.82 14.82
CA ALA A 496 -14.51 -6.61 13.62
C ALA A 496 -15.65 -6.03 12.77
N LYS A 497 -16.72 -5.55 13.40
CA LYS A 497 -17.87 -4.95 12.73
C LYS A 497 -17.45 -3.74 11.88
N ASP A 498 -16.71 -2.81 12.48
CA ASP A 498 -16.22 -1.62 11.78
C ASP A 498 -15.17 -1.96 10.72
N ARG A 499 -14.31 -2.96 10.98
CA ARG A 499 -13.32 -3.44 10.01
C ARG A 499 -13.96 -4.09 8.78
N ASN A 500 -15.06 -4.78 8.96
CA ASN A 500 -15.79 -5.41 7.85
C ASN A 500 -16.38 -4.37 6.86
N GLU A 501 -16.59 -3.14 7.33
CA GLU A 501 -17.03 -1.99 6.54
C GLU A 501 -15.85 -1.19 5.95
N GLN A 502 -14.64 -1.76 5.94
CA GLN A 502 -13.45 -1.11 5.44
C GLN A 502 -12.83 -1.91 4.27
N ILE A 503 -12.19 -1.15 3.36
CA ILE A 503 -11.31 -1.67 2.31
C ILE A 503 -9.96 -1.01 2.50
N GLY A 504 -8.90 -1.80 2.67
CA GLY A 504 -7.54 -1.27 2.91
C GLY A 504 -7.40 -0.41 4.17
N GLY A 505 -8.27 -0.62 5.18
CA GLY A 505 -8.29 0.14 6.44
C GLY A 505 -9.02 1.49 6.38
N HIS A 506 -9.75 1.76 5.31
CA HIS A 506 -10.57 2.97 5.10
C HIS A 506 -12.02 2.58 4.82
N LYS A 507 -12.96 3.51 5.03
CA LYS A 507 -14.39 3.27 4.74
C LYS A 507 -14.58 2.78 3.30
N ALA A 508 -15.42 1.74 3.15
CA ALA A 508 -15.76 1.16 1.85
C ALA A 508 -16.59 2.10 0.99
#